data_fc7524ee857e6828c54f07b3fd9526c7
#
_entry.id   fc7524ee857e6828c54f07b3fd9526c7
#
_cell.length_a   1.000
_cell.length_b   1.000
_cell.length_c   1.000
_cell.angle_alpha   90.00
_cell.angle_beta   90.00
_cell.angle_gamma   90.00
#
_symmetry.space_group_name_H-M   'P 1'
#
loop_
_entity.id
_entity.type
_entity.pdbx_description
1 polymer ?
#
loop_
_entity_poly.entity_id
_entity_poly.type
_entity_poly.pdbx_seq_one_letter_code
_entity_poly.pdbx_strand_id
1 'polypeptide(L)'
;MNHASIRLRLLSLLLILLIPLPCLAIPAETVSPPTPHLNEPKPTTILVRVVAHGSMVLGKDMGGARVTITDTASGKILAAGLQQGDAGDQNQIMRTPRMMGEPIYSSRPSAAFTTTVSLTHPILVEIAAEGPLAYPTSSQRASTTVWLVPGQDMTNDGIVLHLFGYIVQIEHPKSGEPLIAKDDVVLRASVRTLSGALVRPHGDWDSRKVQIYGEVLIGNRILERLQLFYNNDHATFEAPFFVPLPKDAPDGITLRVVAADPASGNVGVGKAKYTVLNEQLKPPTR
;
A
#
# COMPACT_ATOMS: atom_id res chain seq x y z
N MET A 1 -66.21 -60.98 46.99
CA MET A 1 -67.61 -60.59 47.16
C MET A 1 -68.10 -59.83 45.96
N ASN A 2 -68.93 -60.53 45.19
CA ASN A 2 -70.20 -60.09 44.57
C ASN A 2 -70.11 -58.90 43.62
N HIS A 3 -70.69 -58.84 42.51
CA HIS A 3 -71.64 -59.55 41.65
C HIS A 3 -71.58 -58.87 40.27
N ALA A 4 -71.39 -59.50 39.16
CA ALA A 4 -72.35 -59.97 38.20
C ALA A 4 -73.47 -58.97 37.84
N SER A 5 -73.55 -58.56 36.57
CA SER A 5 -74.74 -58.55 35.78
C SER A 5 -74.56 -58.14 34.31
N ILE A 6 -74.66 -59.01 33.45
CA ILE A 6 -75.17 -59.14 32.09
C ILE A 6 -76.33 -58.20 31.76
N ARG A 7 -76.31 -57.57 30.58
CA ARG A 7 -77.46 -57.35 29.63
C ARG A 7 -76.93 -56.87 28.25
N LEU A 8 -76.87 -57.67 27.34
CA LEU A 8 -77.48 -58.01 26.07
C LEU A 8 -78.56 -57.02 25.53
N ARG A 9 -78.28 -56.56 24.29
CA ARG A 9 -79.19 -56.12 23.21
C ARG A 9 -78.59 -54.88 22.54
N LEU A 10 -78.58 -54.66 21.20
CA LEU A 10 -79.31 -55.13 20.03
C LEU A 10 -78.42 -54.83 18.81
N LEU A 11 -78.45 -55.68 17.86
CA LEU A 11 -77.97 -55.53 16.49
C LEU A 11 -78.67 -54.30 15.79
N SER A 12 -77.92 -53.35 15.22
CA SER A 12 -78.45 -52.50 14.19
C SER A 12 -77.42 -52.41 13.05
N LEU A 13 -77.78 -53.13 12.03
CA LEU A 13 -77.06 -53.21 10.76
C LEU A 13 -77.24 -51.85 10.05
N LEU A 14 -76.17 -50.97 10.03
CA LEU A 14 -76.14 -49.76 9.24
C LEU A 14 -75.26 -50.01 8.00
N LEU A 15 -75.89 -50.29 6.89
CA LEU A 15 -75.27 -50.43 5.58
C LEU A 15 -74.79 -49.07 5.12
N ILE A 16 -73.50 -48.73 5.28
CA ILE A 16 -72.87 -47.54 4.79
C ILE A 16 -72.48 -47.78 3.32
N LEU A 17 -73.22 -47.10 2.43
CA LEU A 17 -72.96 -47.06 0.99
C LEU A 17 -71.62 -46.34 0.76
N LEU A 18 -70.54 -47.08 0.43
CA LEU A 18 -69.26 -46.52 0.08
C LEU A 18 -69.29 -45.93 -1.34
N ILE A 19 -69.51 -44.64 -1.46
CA ILE A 19 -69.34 -43.91 -2.73
C ILE A 19 -67.87 -43.63 -2.94
N PRO A 20 -67.21 -44.10 -4.03
CA PRO A 20 -65.83 -43.76 -4.31
C PRO A 20 -65.81 -42.27 -4.76
N LEU A 21 -65.16 -41.40 -3.95
CA LEU A 21 -64.80 -40.07 -4.38
C LEU A 21 -63.72 -40.19 -5.48
N PRO A 22 -63.90 -39.49 -6.63
CA PRO A 22 -62.83 -39.40 -7.60
C PRO A 22 -61.65 -38.62 -7.01
N CYS A 23 -60.49 -39.23 -6.88
CA CYS A 23 -59.23 -38.59 -6.51
C CYS A 23 -58.84 -37.68 -7.68
N LEU A 24 -59.11 -36.36 -7.54
CA LEU A 24 -58.56 -35.34 -8.43
C LEU A 24 -57.05 -35.35 -8.20
N ALA A 25 -56.33 -36.01 -9.12
CA ALA A 25 -54.87 -35.91 -9.18
C ALA A 25 -54.53 -34.47 -9.60
N ILE A 26 -54.07 -33.67 -8.66
CA ILE A 26 -53.40 -32.36 -8.94
C ILE A 26 -52.12 -32.71 -9.72
N PRO A 27 -51.93 -32.21 -10.95
CA PRO A 27 -50.67 -32.41 -11.62
C PRO A 27 -49.57 -31.78 -10.77
N ALA A 28 -48.62 -32.58 -10.29
CA ALA A 28 -47.44 -32.09 -9.65
C ALA A 28 -46.66 -31.27 -10.73
N GLU A 29 -46.68 -29.94 -10.60
CA GLU A 29 -45.73 -29.10 -11.33
C GLU A 29 -44.36 -29.60 -10.96
N THR A 30 -43.71 -30.29 -11.90
CA THR A 30 -42.28 -30.60 -11.81
C THR A 30 -41.54 -29.27 -11.88
N VAL A 31 -41.31 -28.62 -10.73
CA VAL A 31 -40.34 -27.54 -10.60
C VAL A 31 -38.99 -28.18 -10.93
N SER A 32 -38.57 -28.01 -12.19
CA SER A 32 -37.20 -28.37 -12.57
C SER A 32 -36.24 -27.62 -11.64
N PRO A 33 -35.29 -28.32 -11.00
CA PRO A 33 -34.29 -27.61 -10.21
C PRO A 33 -33.61 -26.57 -11.10
N PRO A 34 -33.36 -25.34 -10.63
CA PRO A 34 -32.71 -24.31 -11.43
C PRO A 34 -31.41 -24.88 -11.98
N THR A 35 -31.28 -24.89 -13.30
CA THR A 35 -30.07 -25.30 -13.97
C THR A 35 -28.93 -24.43 -13.42
N PRO A 36 -27.88 -25.00 -12.84
CA PRO A 36 -26.78 -24.16 -12.37
C PRO A 36 -26.23 -23.40 -13.58
N HIS A 37 -26.34 -22.10 -13.57
CA HIS A 37 -25.70 -21.20 -14.56
C HIS A 37 -24.20 -21.24 -14.32
N LEU A 38 -23.54 -22.32 -14.70
CA LEU A 38 -22.14 -22.64 -14.42
C LEU A 38 -21.15 -21.66 -15.03
N ASN A 39 -21.59 -20.74 -15.89
CA ASN A 39 -20.72 -19.81 -16.61
C ASN A 39 -21.24 -18.35 -16.62
N GLU A 40 -22.16 -17.98 -15.75
CA GLU A 40 -22.54 -16.57 -15.64
C GLU A 40 -21.43 -15.76 -15.00
N PRO A 41 -20.98 -14.65 -15.64
CA PRO A 41 -20.02 -13.75 -15.04
C PRO A 41 -20.58 -13.15 -13.75
N LYS A 42 -19.87 -13.28 -12.65
CA LYS A 42 -20.21 -12.67 -11.37
C LYS A 42 -19.30 -11.48 -11.10
N PRO A 43 -19.87 -10.31 -10.75
CA PRO A 43 -19.08 -9.17 -10.33
C PRO A 43 -18.32 -9.52 -9.05
N THR A 44 -17.06 -9.11 -9.00
CA THR A 44 -16.16 -9.34 -7.86
C THR A 44 -15.45 -8.03 -7.59
N THR A 45 -15.72 -7.44 -6.42
CA THR A 45 -15.14 -6.17 -6.01
C THR A 45 -13.82 -6.39 -5.30
N ILE A 46 -12.81 -5.65 -5.73
CA ILE A 46 -11.44 -5.71 -5.21
C ILE A 46 -11.09 -4.33 -4.68
N LEU A 47 -10.67 -4.28 -3.43
CA LEU A 47 -10.12 -3.09 -2.81
C LEU A 47 -8.64 -3.32 -2.53
N VAL A 48 -7.79 -2.40 -2.98
CA VAL A 48 -6.34 -2.44 -2.79
C VAL A 48 -5.91 -1.22 -2.00
N ARG A 49 -5.08 -1.42 -0.98
CA ARG A 49 -4.42 -0.36 -0.22
C ARG A 49 -2.91 -0.47 -0.31
N VAL A 50 -2.29 0.67 -0.55
CA VAL A 50 -0.84 0.82 -0.62
C VAL A 50 -0.38 1.63 0.58
N VAL A 51 0.49 1.04 1.37
CA VAL A 51 0.91 1.54 2.67
C VAL A 51 2.43 1.74 2.67
N ALA A 52 2.89 2.85 3.19
CA ALA A 52 4.31 3.02 3.51
C ALA A 52 4.67 2.11 4.67
N HIS A 53 5.63 1.20 4.50
CA HIS A 53 6.01 0.24 5.55
C HIS A 53 6.45 0.95 6.83
N GLY A 54 5.84 0.55 7.96
CA GLY A 54 6.07 1.21 9.25
C GLY A 54 5.49 2.63 9.36
N SER A 55 4.56 3.01 8.46
CA SER A 55 3.95 4.34 8.45
C SER A 55 2.48 4.26 7.99
N MET A 56 1.98 5.31 7.36
CA MET A 56 0.59 5.51 6.99
C MET A 56 0.27 5.00 5.59
N VAL A 57 -1.01 4.98 5.23
CA VAL A 57 -1.45 4.77 3.84
C VAL A 57 -0.90 5.87 2.94
N LEU A 58 -0.53 5.56 1.70
CA LEU A 58 -0.12 6.57 0.73
C LEU A 58 -1.33 7.42 0.33
N GLY A 59 -1.40 8.61 0.89
CA GLY A 59 -2.48 9.57 0.65
C GLY A 59 -2.24 10.44 -0.58
N LYS A 60 -3.25 11.25 -0.90
CA LYS A 60 -3.25 12.19 -2.04
C LYS A 60 -2.08 13.19 -1.99
N ASP A 61 -1.65 13.62 -0.80
CA ASP A 61 -0.55 14.59 -0.62
C ASP A 61 0.80 14.03 -1.10
N MET A 62 0.92 12.71 -1.18
CA MET A 62 2.07 12.01 -1.73
C MET A 62 1.86 11.59 -3.19
N GLY A 63 0.78 12.08 -3.83
CA GLY A 63 0.36 11.68 -5.17
C GLY A 63 -0.28 10.29 -5.23
N GLY A 64 -0.49 9.63 -4.09
CA GLY A 64 -1.02 8.28 -4.01
C GLY A 64 -0.10 7.22 -4.63
N ALA A 65 -0.70 6.15 -5.12
CA ALA A 65 0.00 5.06 -5.81
C ALA A 65 -0.76 4.61 -7.05
N ARG A 66 -0.05 4.18 -8.08
CA ARG A 66 -0.62 3.49 -9.24
C ARG A 66 -0.78 2.02 -8.91
N VAL A 67 -1.97 1.48 -9.14
CA VAL A 67 -2.30 0.07 -8.92
C VAL A 67 -2.64 -0.58 -10.27
N THR A 68 -2.16 -1.80 -10.48
CA THR A 68 -2.46 -2.61 -11.66
C THR A 68 -2.80 -4.02 -11.22
N ILE A 69 -3.88 -4.59 -11.78
CA ILE A 69 -4.31 -5.97 -11.56
C ILE A 69 -4.19 -6.71 -12.88
N THR A 70 -3.36 -7.74 -12.92
CA THR A 70 -3.03 -8.49 -14.14
C THR A 70 -3.36 -9.96 -13.94
N ASP A 71 -4.07 -10.58 -14.89
CA ASP A 71 -4.25 -12.03 -14.95
C ASP A 71 -2.90 -12.71 -15.24
N THR A 72 -2.45 -13.56 -14.35
CA THR A 72 -1.13 -14.20 -14.46
C THR A 72 -1.05 -15.21 -15.62
N ALA A 73 -2.16 -15.79 -16.02
CA ALA A 73 -2.20 -16.79 -17.08
C ALA A 73 -2.13 -16.16 -18.49
N SER A 74 -2.85 -15.04 -18.69
CA SER A 74 -2.93 -14.38 -19.99
C SER A 74 -2.03 -13.15 -20.11
N GLY A 75 -1.53 -12.60 -19.00
CA GLY A 75 -0.83 -11.31 -18.95
C GLY A 75 -1.75 -10.10 -19.18
N LYS A 76 -3.06 -10.31 -19.27
CA LYS A 76 -4.03 -9.24 -19.51
C LYS A 76 -4.22 -8.38 -18.26
N ILE A 77 -4.14 -7.06 -18.45
CA ILE A 77 -4.51 -6.11 -17.39
C ILE A 77 -6.05 -6.11 -17.27
N LEU A 78 -6.54 -6.50 -16.12
CA LEU A 78 -7.97 -6.53 -15.78
C LEU A 78 -8.46 -5.18 -15.28
N ALA A 79 -7.61 -4.48 -14.50
CA ALA A 79 -7.89 -3.15 -14.02
C ALA A 79 -6.59 -2.40 -13.73
N ALA A 80 -6.62 -1.08 -13.88
CA ALA A 80 -5.55 -0.18 -13.48
C ALA A 80 -6.13 1.16 -13.05
N GLY A 81 -5.49 1.81 -12.08
CA GLY A 81 -5.93 3.11 -11.60
C GLY A 81 -5.04 3.66 -10.50
N LEU A 82 -5.53 4.72 -9.86
CA LEU A 82 -4.80 5.40 -8.79
C LEU A 82 -5.47 5.14 -7.44
N GLN A 83 -4.68 4.82 -6.43
CA GLN A 83 -5.09 4.93 -5.05
C GLN A 83 -5.26 6.42 -4.71
N GLN A 84 -6.44 6.80 -4.25
CA GLN A 84 -6.79 8.16 -3.89
C GLN A 84 -7.46 8.21 -2.51
N GLY A 85 -7.35 9.36 -1.85
CA GLY A 85 -7.90 9.62 -0.53
C GLY A 85 -6.86 10.09 0.47
N ASP A 86 -7.23 10.14 1.73
CA ASP A 86 -6.35 10.59 2.81
C ASP A 86 -5.48 9.45 3.37
N ALA A 87 -4.42 9.81 4.09
CA ALA A 87 -3.49 8.83 4.66
C ALA A 87 -4.11 7.96 5.79
N GLY A 88 -5.32 8.27 6.23
CA GLY A 88 -6.02 7.58 7.31
C GLY A 88 -5.75 8.18 8.70
N ASP A 89 -6.26 7.53 9.74
CA ASP A 89 -6.07 7.97 11.12
C ASP A 89 -4.79 7.39 11.72
N GLN A 90 -3.84 8.27 12.06
CA GLN A 90 -2.54 7.86 12.58
C GLN A 90 -2.64 7.11 13.92
N ASN A 91 -3.50 7.56 14.83
CA ASN A 91 -3.63 6.89 16.13
C ASN A 91 -4.13 5.45 15.95
N GLN A 92 -5.10 5.26 15.07
CA GLN A 92 -5.63 3.95 14.78
C GLN A 92 -4.62 3.06 14.07
N ILE A 93 -3.96 3.57 13.01
CA ILE A 93 -3.03 2.78 12.20
C ILE A 93 -1.76 2.43 12.99
N MET A 94 -1.20 3.39 13.75
CA MET A 94 0.13 3.26 14.35
C MET A 94 0.15 2.96 15.84
N ARG A 95 -0.91 3.26 16.60
CA ARG A 95 -0.86 3.24 18.06
C ARG A 95 -1.92 2.36 18.73
N THR A 96 -3.05 2.09 18.05
CA THR A 96 -4.11 1.26 18.64
C THR A 96 -3.71 -0.22 18.61
N PRO A 97 -3.70 -0.91 19.76
CA PRO A 97 -3.53 -2.36 19.81
C PRO A 97 -4.61 -3.07 18.99
N ARG A 98 -4.27 -4.17 18.36
CA ARG A 98 -5.15 -4.89 17.43
C ARG A 98 -5.36 -6.32 17.85
N MET A 99 -6.57 -6.83 17.63
CA MET A 99 -6.82 -8.26 17.65
C MET A 99 -6.70 -8.82 16.23
N MET A 100 -6.41 -10.12 16.15
CA MET A 100 -6.31 -10.81 14.86
C MET A 100 -7.65 -10.72 14.10
N GLY A 101 -7.60 -10.28 12.85
CA GLY A 101 -8.78 -10.15 11.99
C GLY A 101 -9.55 -8.82 12.12
N GLU A 102 -9.17 -7.94 13.02
CA GLU A 102 -9.75 -6.60 13.06
C GLU A 102 -9.25 -5.72 11.92
N PRO A 103 -10.14 -4.98 11.24
CA PRO A 103 -9.75 -4.06 10.20
C PRO A 103 -8.95 -2.89 10.77
N ILE A 104 -7.92 -2.50 10.02
CA ILE A 104 -6.94 -1.48 10.42
C ILE A 104 -7.21 -0.16 9.70
N TYR A 105 -7.41 -0.27 8.39
CA TYR A 105 -7.44 0.88 7.50
C TYR A 105 -8.86 1.29 7.13
N SER A 106 -9.85 0.40 7.30
CA SER A 106 -11.24 0.62 6.88
C SER A 106 -12.15 1.22 7.95
N SER A 107 -11.69 1.29 9.21
CA SER A 107 -12.44 1.87 10.32
C SER A 107 -12.71 3.37 10.19
N ARG A 108 -11.88 4.09 9.42
CA ARG A 108 -12.10 5.45 8.93
C ARG A 108 -11.71 5.53 7.46
N PRO A 109 -12.31 6.46 6.69
CA PRO A 109 -11.94 6.65 5.30
C PRO A 109 -10.43 6.84 5.15
N SER A 110 -9.81 5.98 4.36
CA SER A 110 -8.41 6.07 3.98
C SER A 110 -8.26 5.79 2.49
N ALA A 111 -7.15 6.23 1.91
CA ALA A 111 -6.87 6.05 0.50
C ALA A 111 -6.95 4.57 0.11
N ALA A 112 -7.63 4.32 -1.01
CA ALA A 112 -7.76 3.00 -1.60
C ALA A 112 -7.95 3.10 -3.12
N PHE A 113 -7.62 2.02 -3.82
CA PHE A 113 -8.07 1.77 -5.19
C PHE A 113 -9.13 0.68 -5.15
N THR A 114 -10.33 0.97 -5.67
CA THR A 114 -11.44 0.02 -5.71
C THR A 114 -11.86 -0.20 -7.16
N THR A 115 -12.06 -1.46 -7.52
CA THR A 115 -12.53 -1.84 -8.85
C THR A 115 -13.42 -3.07 -8.77
N THR A 116 -14.25 -3.30 -9.79
CA THR A 116 -15.08 -4.50 -9.93
C THR A 116 -14.73 -5.17 -11.24
N VAL A 117 -14.43 -6.47 -11.19
CA VAL A 117 -14.18 -7.31 -12.36
C VAL A 117 -15.25 -8.40 -12.45
N SER A 118 -15.68 -8.75 -13.66
CA SER A 118 -16.65 -9.83 -13.88
C SER A 118 -15.90 -11.12 -14.19
N LEU A 119 -16.09 -12.15 -13.35
CA LEU A 119 -15.40 -13.42 -13.44
C LEU A 119 -16.38 -14.57 -13.65
N THR A 120 -16.02 -15.53 -14.51
CA THR A 120 -16.78 -16.78 -14.76
C THR A 120 -16.19 -17.97 -14.00
N HIS A 121 -14.91 -17.90 -13.64
CA HIS A 121 -14.17 -18.93 -12.91
C HIS A 121 -13.09 -18.29 -12.03
N PRO A 122 -12.55 -19.01 -11.04
CA PRO A 122 -11.43 -18.50 -10.26
C PRO A 122 -10.20 -18.26 -11.13
N ILE A 123 -9.54 -17.11 -10.93
CA ILE A 123 -8.31 -16.71 -11.64
C ILE A 123 -7.24 -16.29 -10.64
N LEU A 124 -5.98 -16.57 -10.96
CA LEU A 124 -4.84 -16.04 -10.22
C LEU A 124 -4.42 -14.71 -10.84
N VAL A 125 -4.35 -13.66 -10.03
CA VAL A 125 -3.92 -12.33 -10.49
C VAL A 125 -2.68 -11.87 -9.75
N GLU A 126 -1.83 -11.10 -10.44
CA GLU A 126 -0.83 -10.25 -9.81
C GLU A 126 -1.44 -8.86 -9.58
N ILE A 127 -1.31 -8.38 -8.36
CA ILE A 127 -1.65 -7.01 -7.97
C ILE A 127 -0.35 -6.30 -7.68
N ALA A 128 -0.02 -5.29 -8.48
CA ALA A 128 1.19 -4.48 -8.35
C ALA A 128 0.83 -3.03 -8.01
N ALA A 129 1.66 -2.40 -7.20
CA ALA A 129 1.53 -0.99 -6.87
C ALA A 129 2.88 -0.27 -6.94
N GLU A 130 2.85 0.98 -7.38
CA GLU A 130 4.01 1.86 -7.50
C GLU A 130 3.68 3.24 -6.92
N GLY A 131 4.54 3.77 -6.06
CA GLY A 131 4.39 5.09 -5.43
C GLY A 131 5.51 5.40 -4.43
N PRO A 132 5.52 6.57 -3.83
CA PRO A 132 4.61 7.72 -4.01
C PRO A 132 4.81 8.43 -5.36
N LEU A 133 3.73 8.81 -6.03
CA LEU A 133 3.82 9.39 -7.38
C LEU A 133 4.29 10.84 -7.40
N ALA A 134 4.12 11.58 -6.29
CA ALA A 134 4.66 12.94 -6.15
C ALA A 134 6.19 12.97 -6.02
N TYR A 135 6.83 11.83 -5.74
CA TYR A 135 8.28 11.70 -5.57
C TYR A 135 8.84 10.58 -6.45
N PRO A 136 8.91 10.77 -7.78
CA PRO A 136 9.28 9.69 -8.72
C PRO A 136 10.67 9.09 -8.45
N THR A 137 11.63 9.90 -7.98
CA THR A 137 12.99 9.45 -7.65
C THR A 137 13.05 8.57 -6.39
N SER A 138 12.01 8.59 -5.57
CA SER A 138 11.86 7.76 -4.36
C SER A 138 10.74 6.74 -4.49
N SER A 139 10.10 6.64 -5.68
CA SER A 139 9.02 5.68 -5.93
C SER A 139 9.51 4.25 -5.76
N GLN A 140 8.69 3.43 -5.13
CA GLN A 140 8.93 2.02 -4.87
C GLN A 140 7.82 1.18 -5.50
N ARG A 141 8.10 -0.09 -5.75
CA ARG A 141 7.13 -1.04 -6.28
C ARG A 141 7.01 -2.25 -5.36
N ALA A 142 5.78 -2.70 -5.15
CA ALA A 142 5.48 -3.99 -4.52
C ALA A 142 4.42 -4.71 -5.33
N SER A 143 4.43 -6.05 -5.30
CA SER A 143 3.37 -6.86 -5.86
C SER A 143 3.08 -8.09 -5.02
N THR A 144 1.89 -8.65 -5.19
CA THR A 144 1.47 -9.92 -4.62
C THR A 144 0.57 -10.66 -5.60
N THR A 145 0.50 -11.99 -5.47
CA THR A 145 -0.46 -12.80 -6.23
C THR A 145 -1.56 -13.30 -5.32
N VAL A 146 -2.79 -13.23 -5.81
CA VAL A 146 -3.98 -13.71 -5.09
C VAL A 146 -4.95 -14.37 -6.03
N TRP A 147 -5.73 -15.32 -5.53
CA TRP A 147 -6.86 -15.89 -6.24
C TRP A 147 -8.09 -14.99 -6.11
N LEU A 148 -8.70 -14.64 -7.24
CA LEU A 148 -10.02 -14.03 -7.29
C LEU A 148 -11.05 -15.10 -7.59
N VAL A 149 -12.13 -15.13 -6.81
CA VAL A 149 -13.23 -16.08 -6.95
C VAL A 149 -14.49 -15.33 -7.34
N PRO A 150 -15.25 -15.78 -8.37
CA PRO A 150 -16.47 -15.12 -8.83
C PRO A 150 -17.46 -14.81 -7.70
N GLY A 151 -17.82 -13.53 -7.52
CA GLY A 151 -18.77 -13.07 -6.51
C GLY A 151 -18.25 -13.04 -5.07
N GLN A 152 -16.95 -13.30 -4.83
CA GLN A 152 -16.31 -13.14 -3.52
C GLN A 152 -15.55 -11.81 -3.46
N ASP A 153 -16.17 -10.82 -2.87
CA ASP A 153 -15.59 -9.49 -2.73
C ASP A 153 -14.43 -9.47 -1.74
N MET A 154 -13.37 -8.76 -2.09
CA MET A 154 -12.22 -8.47 -1.22
C MET A 154 -12.28 -7.01 -0.78
N THR A 155 -13.07 -6.76 0.26
CA THR A 155 -13.34 -5.43 0.83
C THR A 155 -12.79 -5.33 2.27
N ASN A 156 -13.30 -4.42 3.10
CA ASN A 156 -12.74 -4.05 4.40
C ASN A 156 -11.36 -3.42 4.25
N ASP A 157 -10.30 -4.03 4.80
CA ASP A 157 -8.93 -3.56 4.54
C ASP A 157 -8.49 -3.87 3.11
N GLY A 158 -9.12 -4.86 2.47
CA GLY A 158 -8.79 -5.28 1.13
C GLY A 158 -7.42 -5.97 1.05
N ILE A 159 -6.77 -5.84 -0.10
CA ILE A 159 -5.42 -6.33 -0.32
C ILE A 159 -4.44 -5.20 -0.01
N VAL A 160 -3.58 -5.41 1.00
CA VAL A 160 -2.63 -4.40 1.48
C VAL A 160 -1.24 -4.69 0.92
N LEU A 161 -0.68 -3.72 0.18
CA LEU A 161 0.68 -3.74 -0.33
C LEU A 161 1.55 -2.76 0.45
N HIS A 162 2.68 -3.24 0.98
CA HIS A 162 3.65 -2.42 1.70
C HIS A 162 4.77 -1.99 0.78
N LEU A 163 5.00 -0.68 0.67
CA LEU A 163 6.16 -0.10 0.01
C LEU A 163 7.23 0.23 1.05
N PHE A 164 8.44 -0.27 0.84
CA PHE A 164 9.57 -0.06 1.73
C PHE A 164 10.43 1.09 1.22
N GLY A 165 10.77 2.04 2.07
CA GLY A 165 11.67 3.13 1.70
C GLY A 165 11.47 4.41 2.46
N TYR A 166 12.35 5.36 2.14
CA TYR A 166 12.28 6.76 2.56
C TYR A 166 12.36 7.69 1.36
N ILE A 167 11.73 8.85 1.46
CA ILE A 167 11.95 9.97 0.57
C ILE A 167 13.13 10.74 1.13
N VAL A 168 14.22 10.82 0.35
CA VAL A 168 15.43 11.57 0.70
C VAL A 168 15.64 12.66 -0.34
N GLN A 169 15.60 13.92 0.08
CA GLN A 169 15.78 15.07 -0.80
C GLN A 169 16.96 15.92 -0.35
N ILE A 170 17.91 16.17 -1.26
CA ILE A 170 18.99 17.13 -1.04
C ILE A 170 18.40 18.52 -1.30
N GLU A 171 18.38 19.37 -0.26
CA GLU A 171 17.81 20.71 -0.28
C GLU A 171 18.86 21.78 -0.48
N HIS A 172 20.10 21.48 -0.09
CA HIS A 172 21.25 22.34 -0.31
C HIS A 172 22.52 21.49 -0.48
N PRO A 173 23.39 21.83 -1.43
CA PRO A 173 23.24 22.83 -2.49
C PRO A 173 22.05 22.52 -3.40
N LYS A 174 21.46 23.56 -4.03
CA LYS A 174 20.34 23.35 -4.95
C LYS A 174 20.80 22.61 -6.20
N SER A 175 19.93 21.73 -6.70
CA SER A 175 20.22 20.97 -7.91
C SER A 175 20.53 21.92 -9.08
N GLY A 176 21.65 21.65 -9.79
CA GLY A 176 22.12 22.49 -10.89
C GLY A 176 22.95 23.72 -10.47
N GLU A 177 23.07 24.01 -9.17
CA GLU A 177 23.97 25.07 -8.67
C GLU A 177 25.43 24.63 -8.80
N PRO A 178 26.30 25.44 -9.46
CA PRO A 178 27.72 25.10 -9.50
C PRO A 178 28.38 25.32 -8.14
N LEU A 179 29.30 24.46 -7.78
CA LEU A 179 30.08 24.56 -6.55
C LEU A 179 31.45 25.21 -6.86
N ILE A 180 31.91 26.06 -5.97
CA ILE A 180 33.20 26.70 -6.11
C ILE A 180 34.26 25.87 -5.38
N ALA A 181 35.34 25.55 -6.06
CA ALA A 181 36.46 24.82 -5.49
C ALA A 181 37.00 25.46 -4.21
N LYS A 182 37.30 24.66 -3.23
CA LYS A 182 37.81 25.05 -1.90
C LYS A 182 36.80 25.76 -0.99
N ASP A 183 35.55 25.96 -1.43
CA ASP A 183 34.53 26.45 -0.51
C ASP A 183 34.09 25.38 0.46
N ASP A 184 33.76 25.77 1.69
CA ASP A 184 33.03 24.96 2.64
C ASP A 184 31.54 25.07 2.33
N VAL A 185 30.91 23.98 1.97
CA VAL A 185 29.48 23.92 1.62
C VAL A 185 28.78 23.01 2.62
N VAL A 186 27.61 23.44 3.10
CA VAL A 186 26.79 22.62 3.97
C VAL A 186 25.84 21.76 3.13
N LEU A 187 26.00 20.45 3.16
CA LEU A 187 25.01 19.50 2.65
C LEU A 187 23.80 19.52 3.58
N ARG A 188 22.61 19.78 3.04
CA ARG A 188 21.32 19.69 3.76
C ARG A 188 20.40 18.72 3.05
N ALA A 189 19.80 17.81 3.81
CA ALA A 189 18.83 16.86 3.26
C ALA A 189 17.65 16.64 4.21
N SER A 190 16.46 16.58 3.66
CA SER A 190 15.28 16.12 4.40
C SER A 190 15.07 14.63 4.18
N VAL A 191 14.56 13.97 5.22
CA VAL A 191 14.19 12.56 5.19
C VAL A 191 12.75 12.41 5.65
N ARG A 192 11.93 11.74 4.84
CA ARG A 192 10.51 11.48 5.13
C ARG A 192 10.20 10.02 4.90
N THR A 193 9.18 9.50 5.58
CA THR A 193 8.59 8.22 5.19
C THR A 193 7.93 8.33 3.81
N LEU A 194 7.64 7.23 3.14
CA LEU A 194 6.93 7.27 1.85
C LEU A 194 5.53 7.88 1.96
N SER A 195 4.92 7.90 3.15
CA SER A 195 3.65 8.58 3.40
C SER A 195 3.78 10.07 3.75
N GLY A 196 5.00 10.63 3.69
CA GLY A 196 5.29 12.06 3.83
C GLY A 196 5.65 12.53 5.23
N ALA A 197 5.55 11.68 6.24
CA ALA A 197 5.87 12.05 7.62
C ALA A 197 7.38 12.30 7.79
N LEU A 198 7.71 13.38 8.51
CA LEU A 198 9.10 13.79 8.74
C LEU A 198 9.81 12.82 9.70
N VAL A 199 10.99 12.36 9.30
CA VAL A 199 11.92 11.60 10.15
C VAL A 199 12.77 12.61 10.93
N ARG A 200 12.66 12.62 12.26
CA ARG A 200 13.35 13.57 13.14
C ARG A 200 13.61 12.95 14.53
N PRO A 201 14.57 13.47 15.29
CA PRO A 201 14.78 13.02 16.67
C PRO A 201 13.52 13.21 17.52
N HIS A 202 13.20 12.22 18.35
CA HIS A 202 12.05 12.22 19.27
C HIS A 202 10.67 12.38 18.58
N GLY A 203 10.60 12.22 17.27
CA GLY A 203 9.34 12.20 16.52
C GLY A 203 8.69 10.82 16.53
N ASP A 204 7.48 10.71 15.94
CA ASP A 204 6.81 9.41 15.74
C ASP A 204 7.67 8.48 14.86
N TRP A 205 8.37 9.05 13.88
CA TRP A 205 9.42 8.40 13.10
C TRP A 205 10.78 8.93 13.57
N ASP A 206 11.29 8.26 14.60
CA ASP A 206 12.49 8.72 15.32
C ASP A 206 13.76 8.43 14.54
N SER A 207 14.44 9.49 14.10
CA SER A 207 15.68 9.39 13.33
C SER A 207 16.84 8.70 14.08
N ARG A 208 16.77 8.57 15.40
CA ARG A 208 17.81 7.84 16.16
C ARG A 208 17.82 6.34 15.85
N LYS A 209 16.75 5.82 15.22
CA LYS A 209 16.66 4.44 14.74
C LYS A 209 17.09 4.29 13.29
N VAL A 210 17.36 5.39 12.60
CA VAL A 210 17.71 5.43 11.19
C VAL A 210 19.14 5.89 11.02
N GLN A 211 19.93 5.12 10.28
CA GLN A 211 21.30 5.51 9.89
C GLN A 211 21.19 6.53 8.75
N ILE A 212 21.53 7.78 9.01
CA ILE A 212 21.48 8.87 8.02
C ILE A 212 22.88 9.44 7.84
N TYR A 213 23.40 9.33 6.62
CA TYR A 213 24.73 9.82 6.28
C TYR A 213 24.79 10.34 4.85
N GLY A 214 25.76 11.25 4.60
CA GLY A 214 26.07 11.77 3.28
C GLY A 214 27.35 11.15 2.71
N GLU A 215 27.50 11.23 1.40
CA GLU A 215 28.71 10.84 0.70
C GLU A 215 28.99 11.85 -0.42
N VAL A 216 30.25 12.23 -0.54
CA VAL A 216 30.78 13.01 -1.69
C VAL A 216 31.46 12.01 -2.61
N LEU A 217 31.02 11.95 -3.88
CA LEU A 217 31.55 11.02 -4.86
C LEU A 217 32.14 11.75 -6.07
N ILE A 218 33.24 11.19 -6.59
CA ILE A 218 33.81 11.53 -7.90
C ILE A 218 33.65 10.30 -8.78
N GLY A 219 32.78 10.40 -9.79
CA GLY A 219 32.33 9.22 -10.52
C GLY A 219 31.66 8.22 -9.59
N ASN A 220 32.22 6.98 -9.51
CA ASN A 220 31.74 5.95 -8.61
C ASN A 220 32.56 5.81 -7.31
N ARG A 221 33.63 6.59 -7.16
CA ARG A 221 34.50 6.52 -5.99
C ARG A 221 34.00 7.47 -4.90
N ILE A 222 33.81 6.97 -3.70
CA ILE A 222 33.52 7.78 -2.51
C ILE A 222 34.81 8.51 -2.14
N LEU A 223 34.78 9.83 -2.17
CA LEU A 223 35.82 10.71 -1.71
C LEU A 223 35.77 10.87 -0.19
N GLU A 224 34.55 11.15 0.31
CA GLU A 224 34.32 11.41 1.72
C GLU A 224 32.94 10.87 2.14
N ARG A 225 32.83 10.42 3.39
CA ARG A 225 31.57 10.08 4.04
C ARG A 225 31.30 11.06 5.16
N LEU A 226 30.11 11.67 5.14
CA LEU A 226 29.68 12.73 6.03
C LEU A 226 28.72 12.18 7.07
N GLN A 227 28.98 12.41 8.34
CA GLN A 227 28.00 12.19 9.39
C GLN A 227 27.06 13.38 9.43
N LEU A 228 25.78 13.17 9.13
CA LEU A 228 24.79 14.21 9.12
C LEU A 228 24.13 14.34 10.51
N PHE A 229 23.96 15.57 10.99
CA PHE A 229 23.28 15.91 12.23
C PHE A 229 21.99 16.65 11.96
N TYR A 230 20.97 16.37 12.76
CA TYR A 230 19.66 17.02 12.59
C TYR A 230 19.72 18.46 13.06
N ASN A 231 19.27 19.37 12.20
CA ASN A 231 19.08 20.79 12.49
C ASN A 231 17.59 21.09 12.61
N ASN A 232 17.15 21.54 13.80
CA ASN A 232 15.74 21.85 14.06
C ASN A 232 15.25 23.09 13.29
N ASP A 233 16.12 24.08 13.05
CA ASP A 233 15.74 25.34 12.41
C ASP A 233 15.35 25.12 10.95
N HIS A 234 16.00 24.17 10.28
CA HIS A 234 15.73 23.84 8.89
C HIS A 234 14.90 22.53 8.73
N ALA A 235 14.74 21.77 9.81
CA ALA A 235 14.15 20.41 9.78
C ALA A 235 14.87 19.47 8.80
N THR A 236 16.20 19.57 8.72
CA THR A 236 17.08 18.83 7.82
C THR A 236 18.23 18.18 8.56
N PHE A 237 18.85 17.19 7.90
CA PHE A 237 20.12 16.58 8.33
C PHE A 237 21.25 17.28 7.58
N GLU A 238 22.27 17.74 8.30
CA GLU A 238 23.29 18.64 7.78
C GLU A 238 24.71 18.20 8.14
N ALA A 239 25.63 18.42 7.22
CA ALA A 239 27.08 18.39 7.47
C ALA A 239 27.80 19.30 6.50
N PRO A 240 28.90 19.97 6.93
CA PRO A 240 29.80 20.65 6.02
C PRO A 240 30.63 19.63 5.23
N PHE A 241 31.00 20.00 4.02
CA PHE A 241 32.00 19.29 3.22
C PHE A 241 32.83 20.27 2.40
N PHE A 242 34.04 19.87 2.08
CA PHE A 242 34.97 20.69 1.31
C PHE A 242 34.87 20.36 -0.17
N VAL A 243 34.69 21.37 -1.03
CA VAL A 243 34.56 21.18 -2.47
C VAL A 243 35.96 20.90 -3.07
N PRO A 244 36.16 19.76 -3.76
CA PRO A 244 37.43 19.40 -4.36
C PRO A 244 37.81 20.34 -5.51
N LEU A 245 39.08 20.27 -5.93
CA LEU A 245 39.53 21.03 -7.11
C LEU A 245 38.94 20.43 -8.40
N PRO A 246 38.68 21.27 -9.44
CA PRO A 246 38.19 20.75 -10.73
C PRO A 246 39.11 19.74 -11.40
N LYS A 247 40.44 19.85 -11.20
CA LYS A 247 41.40 18.86 -11.70
C LYS A 247 41.20 17.46 -11.09
N ASP A 248 40.71 17.39 -9.84
CA ASP A 248 40.46 16.14 -9.13
C ASP A 248 39.03 15.60 -9.41
N ALA A 249 38.13 16.50 -9.86
CA ALA A 249 36.73 16.20 -10.18
C ALA A 249 36.33 16.83 -11.53
N PRO A 250 36.92 16.40 -12.65
CA PRO A 250 36.73 17.05 -13.95
C PRO A 250 35.26 16.96 -14.43
N ASP A 251 34.54 15.89 -14.08
CA ASP A 251 33.12 15.69 -14.38
C ASP A 251 32.18 16.18 -13.26
N GLY A 252 32.73 16.93 -12.28
CA GLY A 252 32.05 17.37 -11.08
C GLY A 252 31.95 16.31 -9.99
N ILE A 253 31.12 16.58 -8.99
CA ILE A 253 30.86 15.67 -7.87
C ILE A 253 29.39 15.23 -7.83
N THR A 254 29.16 14.09 -7.22
CA THR A 254 27.81 13.65 -6.84
C THR A 254 27.70 13.66 -5.33
N LEU A 255 26.71 14.33 -4.80
CA LEU A 255 26.29 14.17 -3.41
C LEU A 255 25.25 13.06 -3.34
N ARG A 256 25.43 12.17 -2.38
CA ARG A 256 24.48 11.08 -2.09
C ARG A 256 24.16 11.11 -0.62
N VAL A 257 22.87 11.06 -0.27
CA VAL A 257 22.40 10.91 1.09
C VAL A 257 21.65 9.61 1.20
N VAL A 258 21.97 8.83 2.21
CA VAL A 258 21.37 7.54 2.50
C VAL A 258 20.66 7.62 3.84
N ALA A 259 19.41 7.13 3.88
CA ALA A 259 18.67 6.88 5.09
C ALA A 259 18.31 5.39 5.13
N ALA A 260 18.77 4.66 6.14
CA ALA A 260 18.56 3.23 6.26
C ALA A 260 18.11 2.85 7.67
N ASP A 261 17.02 2.12 7.78
CA ASP A 261 16.55 1.50 9.00
C ASP A 261 16.68 -0.02 8.87
N PRO A 262 17.76 -0.62 9.46
CA PRO A 262 17.98 -2.06 9.36
C PRO A 262 16.88 -2.90 10.03
N ALA A 263 16.17 -2.35 11.02
CA ALA A 263 15.15 -3.08 11.75
C ALA A 263 13.86 -3.23 10.94
N SER A 264 13.48 -2.20 10.17
CA SER A 264 12.28 -2.23 9.32
C SER A 264 12.58 -2.64 7.86
N GLY A 265 13.83 -2.55 7.42
CA GLY A 265 14.21 -2.75 6.02
C GLY A 265 13.93 -1.54 5.12
N ASN A 266 13.50 -0.41 5.69
CA ASN A 266 13.31 0.81 4.92
C ASN A 266 14.65 1.44 4.55
N VAL A 267 14.86 1.72 3.25
CA VAL A 267 16.05 2.41 2.74
C VAL A 267 15.64 3.45 1.72
N GLY A 268 16.19 4.66 1.85
CA GLY A 268 16.04 5.74 0.88
C GLY A 268 17.37 6.34 0.47
N VAL A 269 17.49 6.77 -0.78
CA VAL A 269 18.71 7.37 -1.31
C VAL A 269 18.37 8.59 -2.15
N GLY A 270 18.85 9.75 -1.73
CA GLY A 270 18.86 10.99 -2.51
C GLY A 270 20.20 11.19 -3.21
N LYS A 271 20.18 11.63 -4.48
CA LYS A 271 21.40 11.95 -5.25
C LYS A 271 21.24 13.22 -6.04
N ALA A 272 22.31 14.03 -6.09
CA ALA A 272 22.38 15.19 -6.97
C ALA A 272 23.81 15.37 -7.50
N LYS A 273 23.94 15.77 -8.77
CA LYS A 273 25.24 15.98 -9.41
C LYS A 273 25.50 17.48 -9.53
N TYR A 274 26.74 17.89 -9.29
CA TYR A 274 27.18 19.28 -9.28
C TYR A 274 28.44 19.45 -10.10
N THR A 275 28.52 20.53 -10.88
CA THR A 275 29.73 20.99 -11.54
C THR A 275 30.63 21.71 -10.52
N VAL A 276 31.92 21.54 -10.64
CA VAL A 276 32.90 22.25 -9.80
C VAL A 276 33.63 23.28 -10.64
N LEU A 277 33.60 24.55 -10.19
CA LEU A 277 34.25 25.67 -10.84
C LEU A 277 35.46 26.14 -10.05
N ASN A 278 36.42 26.78 -10.74
CA ASN A 278 37.55 27.44 -10.08
C ASN A 278 37.12 28.69 -9.32
N GLU A 279 37.81 29.00 -8.25
CA GLU A 279 37.59 30.20 -7.40
C GLU A 279 37.52 31.54 -8.18
N GLN A 280 38.29 31.61 -9.28
CA GLN A 280 38.31 32.82 -10.15
C GLN A 280 36.99 33.14 -10.87
N LEU A 281 36.04 32.21 -10.89
CA LEU A 281 34.71 32.36 -11.50
C LEU A 281 33.62 32.75 -10.51
N LYS A 282 33.97 33.01 -9.26
CA LYS A 282 32.99 33.43 -8.25
C LYS A 282 32.49 34.83 -8.65
N PRO A 283 31.19 35.01 -8.92
CA PRO A 283 30.65 36.33 -9.22
C PRO A 283 30.88 37.29 -8.04
N PRO A 284 31.16 38.58 -8.27
CA PRO A 284 31.35 39.51 -7.19
C PRO A 284 30.11 39.56 -6.29
N THR A 285 30.33 39.32 -4.99
CA THR A 285 29.29 39.52 -3.98
C THR A 285 28.78 40.96 -4.02
N ARG A 286 27.53 41.16 -4.38
CA ARG A 286 26.84 42.46 -4.28
C ARG A 286 26.46 42.76 -2.85
#